data_10e11b33d1207606f82756c7375676b3
#
_entry.id   10e11b33d1207606f82756c7375676b3
#
_cell.length_a   1.000
_cell.length_b   1.000
_cell.length_c   1.000
_cell.angle_alpha   90.00
_cell.angle_beta   90.00
_cell.angle_gamma   90.00
#
_symmetry.space_group_name_H-M   'P 1'
#
loop_
_entity.id
_entity.type
_entity.pdbx_description
1 polymer ?
#
loop_
_entity_poly.entity_id
_entity_poly.type
_entity_poly.pdbx_seq_one_letter_code
_entity_poly.pdbx_strand_id
1 'polypeptide(L)'
;MMSDFISLVNNEFTHNISILDRGFAYGDGFFETMLWKHLGGVVRPNLKVEFWEKHYDRIKKGCDLMKIKLPNSIDLLKQREKILQRSFFNASLQEGILKLIITRGVGGRGYKFDNNMKPTIAFLSFPKPKFNPLVYEDGVKVRFCKNKLYSHNRL
;
A
#
# COMPACT_ATOMS: atom_id res chain seq x y z
N MET A 1 -14.68 14.03 -12.06
CA MET A 1 -13.43 13.32 -12.40
C MET A 1 -13.48 11.95 -11.72
N MET A 2 -13.56 10.87 -12.48
CA MET A 2 -13.37 9.52 -11.92
C MET A 2 -11.93 9.45 -11.42
N SER A 3 -11.75 8.91 -10.23
CA SER A 3 -10.42 8.75 -9.62
C SER A 3 -9.53 7.92 -10.54
N ASP A 4 -8.34 8.42 -10.86
CA ASP A 4 -7.34 7.72 -11.68
C ASP A 4 -6.72 6.49 -10.98
N PHE A 5 -7.39 5.94 -9.98
CA PHE A 5 -6.91 4.80 -9.21
C PHE A 5 -8.05 3.86 -8.81
N ILE A 6 -7.69 2.62 -8.52
CA ILE A 6 -8.58 1.58 -7.98
C ILE A 6 -8.19 1.34 -6.53
N SER A 7 -9.17 1.19 -5.64
CA SER A 7 -8.94 0.83 -4.25
C SER A 7 -9.76 -0.39 -3.82
N LEU A 8 -9.17 -1.17 -2.92
CA LEU A 8 -9.73 -2.36 -2.31
C LEU A 8 -9.48 -2.26 -0.80
N VAL A 9 -10.53 -2.09 -0.02
CA VAL A 9 -10.43 -1.99 1.45
C VAL A 9 -11.09 -3.21 2.06
N ASN A 10 -10.36 -3.96 2.88
CA ASN A 10 -10.84 -5.19 3.54
C ASN A 10 -11.57 -6.14 2.58
N ASN A 11 -10.98 -6.33 1.39
CA ASN A 11 -11.50 -7.18 0.30
C ASN A 11 -12.75 -6.65 -0.43
N GLU A 12 -13.15 -5.40 -0.22
CA GLU A 12 -14.25 -4.72 -0.93
C GLU A 12 -13.73 -3.58 -1.79
N PHE A 13 -14.21 -3.46 -3.04
CA PHE A 13 -13.89 -2.32 -3.90
C PHE A 13 -14.65 -1.09 -3.42
N THR A 14 -13.98 -0.26 -2.66
CA THR A 14 -14.51 0.98 -2.09
C THR A 14 -13.40 2.00 -1.88
N HIS A 15 -13.76 3.28 -1.84
CA HIS A 15 -12.86 4.39 -1.47
C HIS A 15 -13.06 4.83 -0.02
N ASN A 16 -13.96 4.17 0.72
CA ASN A 16 -14.36 4.60 2.05
C ASN A 16 -13.61 3.82 3.13
N ILE A 17 -13.19 4.53 4.15
CA ILE A 17 -12.73 3.99 5.42
C ILE A 17 -13.54 4.60 6.57
N SER A 18 -13.61 3.93 7.71
CA SER A 18 -14.25 4.50 8.89
C SER A 18 -13.45 5.71 9.39
N ILE A 19 -14.15 6.79 9.76
CA ILE A 19 -13.53 7.94 10.43
C ILE A 19 -12.92 7.56 11.80
N LEU A 20 -13.34 6.43 12.37
CA LEU A 20 -12.81 5.87 13.60
C LEU A 20 -11.64 4.91 13.36
N ASP A 21 -11.17 4.76 12.10
CA ASP A 21 -9.97 4.01 11.82
C ASP A 21 -8.76 4.71 12.47
N ARG A 22 -7.99 3.94 13.24
CA ARG A 22 -6.87 4.51 14.01
C ARG A 22 -5.74 5.03 13.12
N GLY A 23 -5.60 4.49 11.91
CA GLY A 23 -4.67 5.03 10.91
C GLY A 23 -5.03 6.45 10.53
N PHE A 24 -6.33 6.73 10.34
CA PHE A 24 -6.82 8.08 10.04
C PHE A 24 -6.74 9.00 11.27
N ALA A 25 -7.22 8.52 12.43
CA ALA A 25 -7.36 9.37 13.62
C ALA A 25 -6.04 9.62 14.37
N TYR A 26 -5.08 8.68 14.31
CA TYR A 26 -3.86 8.70 15.15
C TYR A 26 -2.56 8.41 14.38
N GLY A 27 -2.62 8.17 13.07
CA GLY A 27 -1.45 7.70 12.30
C GLY A 27 -0.98 6.29 12.71
N ASP A 28 -1.88 5.48 13.29
CA ASP A 28 -1.57 4.15 13.83
C ASP A 28 -1.60 3.10 12.71
N GLY A 29 -0.58 3.13 11.88
CA GLY A 29 -0.44 2.28 10.71
C GLY A 29 0.81 2.61 9.90
N PHE A 30 1.02 1.87 8.83
CA PHE A 30 2.13 2.05 7.91
C PHE A 30 1.72 1.64 6.49
N PHE A 31 2.60 1.88 5.51
CA PHE A 31 2.33 1.52 4.13
C PHE A 31 3.58 1.00 3.41
N GLU A 32 3.34 0.25 2.35
CA GLU A 32 4.31 -0.17 1.35
C GLU A 32 3.92 0.38 -0.02
N THR A 33 4.91 0.74 -0.82
CA THR A 33 4.71 1.17 -2.20
C THR A 33 5.55 0.30 -3.12
N MET A 34 4.90 -0.32 -4.09
CA MET A 34 5.46 -1.37 -4.93
C MET A 34 5.19 -1.07 -6.40
N LEU A 35 6.10 -1.46 -7.26
CA LEU A 35 5.84 -1.51 -8.70
C LEU A 35 5.19 -2.85 -9.05
N TRP A 36 4.24 -2.82 -9.98
CA TRP A 36 3.71 -4.02 -10.60
C TRP A 36 3.68 -3.88 -12.11
N LYS A 37 3.77 -5.00 -12.83
CA LYS A 37 3.70 -5.06 -14.28
C LYS A 37 3.07 -6.34 -14.79
N HIS A 38 2.48 -6.26 -15.97
CA HIS A 38 2.01 -7.39 -16.75
C HIS A 38 3.16 -7.99 -17.55
N LEU A 39 3.39 -9.29 -17.40
CA LEU A 39 4.46 -10.03 -18.06
C LEU A 39 3.98 -10.90 -19.22
N GLY A 40 2.68 -10.85 -19.58
CA GLY A 40 2.06 -11.61 -20.65
C GLY A 40 0.84 -12.40 -20.19
N GLY A 41 0.13 -12.98 -21.18
CA GLY A 41 -1.14 -13.65 -20.97
C GLY A 41 -2.32 -12.68 -20.95
N VAL A 42 -3.35 -12.94 -21.78
CA VAL A 42 -4.55 -12.09 -21.84
C VAL A 42 -5.66 -12.67 -20.99
N VAL A 43 -5.94 -13.98 -21.15
CA VAL A 43 -7.02 -14.67 -20.42
C VAL A 43 -6.63 -14.93 -18.96
N ARG A 44 -5.34 -15.23 -18.74
CA ARG A 44 -4.75 -15.39 -17.40
C ARG A 44 -3.50 -14.51 -17.32
N PRO A 45 -3.67 -13.21 -17.03
CA PRO A 45 -2.55 -12.27 -17.04
C PRO A 45 -1.56 -12.61 -15.93
N ASN A 46 -0.29 -12.65 -16.30
CA ASN A 46 0.80 -12.76 -15.34
C ASN A 46 1.12 -11.37 -14.78
N LEU A 47 0.52 -11.03 -13.65
CA LEU A 47 0.66 -9.73 -12.99
C LEU A 47 1.65 -9.85 -11.85
N LYS A 48 2.86 -9.33 -12.04
CA LYS A 48 3.96 -9.45 -11.08
C LYS A 48 4.14 -8.16 -10.31
N VAL A 49 4.17 -8.26 -8.98
CA VAL A 49 4.66 -7.20 -8.09
C VAL A 49 6.16 -7.40 -7.90
N GLU A 50 6.94 -6.35 -8.18
CA GLU A 50 8.40 -6.41 -8.03
C GLU A 50 8.78 -6.51 -6.56
N PHE A 51 9.74 -7.37 -6.26
CA PHE A 51 10.28 -7.59 -4.92
C PHE A 51 9.23 -7.89 -3.84
N TRP A 52 8.13 -8.55 -4.18
CA TRP A 52 7.04 -8.85 -3.25
C TRP A 52 7.52 -9.44 -1.92
N GLU A 53 8.44 -10.41 -1.96
CA GLU A 53 8.95 -11.07 -0.75
C GLU A 53 9.64 -10.08 0.19
N LYS A 54 10.44 -9.16 -0.34
CA LYS A 54 11.10 -8.11 0.45
C LYS A 54 10.09 -7.14 1.06
N HIS A 55 9.04 -6.76 0.31
CA HIS A 55 7.96 -5.94 0.83
C HIS A 55 7.18 -6.68 1.92
N TYR A 56 6.90 -7.97 1.71
CA TYR A 56 6.21 -8.79 2.71
C TYR A 56 7.03 -8.93 4.01
N ASP A 57 8.35 -9.09 3.92
CA ASP A 57 9.21 -9.09 5.10
C ASP A 57 9.17 -7.76 5.86
N ARG A 58 9.11 -6.62 5.15
CA ARG A 58 8.93 -5.31 5.79
C ARG A 58 7.53 -5.15 6.40
N ILE A 59 6.50 -5.70 5.76
CA ILE A 59 5.14 -5.74 6.32
C ILE A 59 5.13 -6.51 7.64
N LYS A 60 5.74 -7.70 7.69
CA LYS A 60 5.87 -8.49 8.93
C LYS A 60 6.56 -7.70 10.01
N LYS A 61 7.71 -7.10 9.69
CA LYS A 61 8.47 -6.27 10.62
C LYS A 61 7.68 -5.03 11.10
N GLY A 62 6.95 -4.37 10.20
CA GLY A 62 6.10 -3.22 10.54
C GLY A 62 4.97 -3.61 11.50
N CYS A 63 4.29 -4.72 11.22
CA CYS A 63 3.26 -5.26 12.10
C CYS A 63 3.80 -5.60 13.50
N ASP A 64 4.97 -6.23 13.56
CA ASP A 64 5.63 -6.59 14.83
C ASP A 64 6.01 -5.34 15.64
N LEU A 65 6.70 -4.37 15.03
CA LEU A 65 7.12 -3.13 15.67
C LEU A 65 5.94 -2.30 16.19
N MET A 66 4.86 -2.23 15.42
CA MET A 66 3.66 -1.48 15.79
C MET A 66 2.67 -2.30 16.64
N LYS A 67 2.95 -3.60 16.87
CA LYS A 67 2.04 -4.53 17.55
C LYS A 67 0.65 -4.56 16.87
N ILE A 68 0.63 -4.53 15.55
CA ILE A 68 -0.56 -4.72 14.73
C ILE A 68 -0.64 -6.21 14.37
N LYS A 69 -1.82 -6.81 14.51
CA LYS A 69 -2.01 -8.22 14.13
C LYS A 69 -1.66 -8.40 12.65
N LEU A 70 -0.67 -9.27 12.35
CA LEU A 70 -0.29 -9.55 10.97
C LEU A 70 -1.48 -10.16 10.20
N PRO A 71 -1.89 -9.58 9.05
CA PRO A 71 -2.91 -10.18 8.21
C PRO A 71 -2.48 -11.57 7.72
N ASN A 72 -3.46 -12.45 7.50
CA ASN A 72 -3.19 -13.76 6.93
C ASN A 72 -2.54 -13.60 5.54
N SER A 73 -1.43 -14.29 5.30
CA SER A 73 -0.65 -14.16 4.06
C SER A 73 -1.43 -14.56 2.81
N ILE A 74 -2.25 -15.62 2.91
CA ILE A 74 -3.09 -16.08 1.78
C ILE A 74 -4.15 -15.05 1.44
N ASP A 75 -4.79 -14.44 2.45
CA ASP A 75 -5.80 -13.41 2.23
C ASP A 75 -5.19 -12.14 1.66
N LEU A 76 -3.98 -11.79 2.09
CA LEU A 76 -3.24 -10.65 1.55
C LEU A 76 -2.89 -10.87 0.07
N LEU A 77 -2.44 -12.08 -0.29
CA LEU A 77 -2.16 -12.47 -1.68
C LEU A 77 -3.43 -12.44 -2.54
N LYS A 78 -4.55 -12.97 -2.05
CA LYS A 78 -5.84 -12.93 -2.76
C LYS A 78 -6.31 -11.51 -3.02
N GLN A 79 -6.21 -10.61 -2.04
CA GLN A 79 -6.56 -9.21 -2.19
C GLN A 79 -5.64 -8.50 -3.19
N ARG A 80 -4.33 -8.76 -3.14
CA ARG A 80 -3.36 -8.26 -4.11
C ARG A 80 -3.74 -8.67 -5.54
N GLU A 81 -3.96 -9.96 -5.77
CA GLU A 81 -4.37 -10.46 -7.08
C GLU A 81 -5.69 -9.81 -7.56
N LYS A 82 -6.66 -9.70 -6.69
CA LYS A 82 -7.99 -9.13 -6.99
C LYS A 82 -7.88 -7.68 -7.48
N ILE A 83 -7.07 -6.84 -6.83
CA ILE A 83 -6.90 -5.44 -7.26
C ILE A 83 -6.08 -5.34 -8.54
N LEU A 84 -5.05 -6.17 -8.72
CA LEU A 84 -4.23 -6.18 -9.93
C LEU A 84 -5.06 -6.60 -11.16
N GLN A 85 -5.86 -7.66 -11.04
CA GLN A 85 -6.78 -8.08 -12.09
C GLN A 85 -7.77 -6.97 -12.45
N ARG A 86 -8.34 -6.29 -11.46
CA ARG A 86 -9.22 -5.15 -11.69
C ARG A 86 -8.50 -4.02 -12.43
N SER A 87 -7.26 -3.74 -12.07
CA SER A 87 -6.44 -2.70 -12.72
C SER A 87 -6.12 -3.06 -14.17
N PHE A 88 -5.81 -4.32 -14.44
CA PHE A 88 -5.51 -4.81 -15.77
C PHE A 88 -6.77 -4.81 -16.67
N PHE A 89 -7.86 -5.46 -16.23
CA PHE A 89 -9.04 -5.65 -17.08
C PHE A 89 -9.93 -4.43 -17.21
N ASN A 90 -10.10 -3.64 -16.15
CA ASN A 90 -11.07 -2.53 -16.13
C ASN A 90 -10.42 -1.16 -16.36
N ALA A 91 -9.18 -0.95 -15.95
CA ALA A 91 -8.46 0.29 -16.19
C ALA A 91 -7.41 0.18 -17.31
N SER A 92 -7.30 -1.00 -17.95
CA SER A 92 -6.36 -1.30 -19.06
C SER A 92 -4.89 -0.97 -18.72
N LEU A 93 -4.51 -1.06 -17.44
CA LEU A 93 -3.15 -0.78 -17.02
C LEU A 93 -2.25 -1.98 -17.29
N GLN A 94 -1.11 -1.76 -17.94
CA GLN A 94 -0.08 -2.78 -18.18
C GLN A 94 0.99 -2.78 -17.08
N GLU A 95 1.14 -1.68 -16.37
CA GLU A 95 2.02 -1.49 -15.21
C GLU A 95 1.47 -0.39 -14.31
N GLY A 96 1.91 -0.36 -13.06
CA GLY A 96 1.46 0.67 -12.14
C GLY A 96 2.15 0.63 -10.79
N ILE A 97 1.68 1.50 -9.92
CA ILE A 97 2.06 1.54 -8.52
C ILE A 97 0.97 0.85 -7.70
N LEU A 98 1.38 -0.13 -6.91
CA LEU A 98 0.54 -0.76 -5.89
C LEU A 98 0.95 -0.22 -4.53
N LYS A 99 0.04 0.45 -3.83
CA LYS A 99 0.23 0.87 -2.44
C LYS A 99 -0.61 -0.02 -1.53
N LEU A 100 0.03 -0.59 -0.52
CA LEU A 100 -0.64 -1.32 0.56
C LEU A 100 -0.55 -0.49 1.83
N ILE A 101 -1.68 -0.20 2.45
CA ILE A 101 -1.79 0.48 3.74
C ILE A 101 -2.35 -0.52 4.74
N ILE A 102 -1.69 -0.63 5.89
CA ILE A 102 -2.16 -1.45 7.01
C ILE A 102 -2.27 -0.54 8.23
N THR A 103 -3.47 -0.46 8.80
CA THR A 103 -3.70 0.25 10.05
C THR A 103 -4.11 -0.74 11.14
N ARG A 104 -4.12 -0.29 12.39
CA ARG A 104 -4.65 -1.10 13.49
C ARG A 104 -6.16 -1.38 13.34
N GLY A 105 -6.86 -0.64 12.48
CA GLY A 105 -8.29 -0.76 12.25
C GLY A 105 -9.13 0.20 13.08
N VAL A 106 -10.43 -0.06 13.05
CA VAL A 106 -11.43 0.77 13.75
C VAL A 106 -11.34 0.54 15.25
N GLY A 107 -11.24 1.62 16.02
CA GLY A 107 -11.08 1.55 17.46
C GLY A 107 -11.79 2.65 18.23
N GLY A 108 -11.67 2.57 19.54
CA GLY A 108 -12.20 3.56 20.48
C GLY A 108 -11.36 4.84 20.54
N ARG A 109 -11.76 5.75 21.45
CA ARG A 109 -11.07 7.03 21.69
C ARG A 109 -9.79 6.83 22.52
N GLY A 110 -8.80 7.70 22.26
CA GLY A 110 -7.56 7.75 23.02
C GLY A 110 -6.47 6.80 22.50
N TYR A 111 -5.29 6.86 23.13
CA TYR A 111 -4.10 6.14 22.67
C TYR A 111 -4.08 4.67 23.06
N LYS A 112 -4.82 4.28 24.10
CA LYS A 112 -4.95 2.87 24.49
C LYS A 112 -5.67 2.10 23.39
N PHE A 113 -5.15 0.95 23.01
CA PHE A 113 -5.73 0.05 22.01
C PHE A 113 -5.92 -1.36 22.56
N ASP A 114 -6.85 -2.10 21.96
CA ASP A 114 -7.05 -3.52 22.20
C ASP A 114 -6.20 -4.34 21.24
N ASN A 115 -5.48 -5.33 21.73
CA ASN A 115 -4.65 -6.23 20.91
C ASN A 115 -5.49 -7.13 19.98
N ASN A 116 -6.79 -7.25 20.21
CA ASN A 116 -7.72 -8.05 19.41
C ASN A 116 -8.33 -7.28 18.21
N MET A 117 -7.95 -6.02 18.04
CA MET A 117 -8.46 -5.22 16.91
C MET A 117 -8.12 -5.87 15.57
N LYS A 118 -9.10 -5.83 14.65
CA LYS A 118 -8.89 -6.27 13.26
C LYS A 118 -8.21 -5.15 12.49
N PRO A 119 -7.04 -5.39 11.87
CA PRO A 119 -6.40 -4.38 11.04
C PRO A 119 -7.26 -4.04 9.83
N THR A 120 -7.23 -2.78 9.41
CA THR A 120 -7.71 -2.37 8.11
C THR A 120 -6.61 -2.57 7.08
N ILE A 121 -6.95 -3.24 5.98
CA ILE A 121 -6.04 -3.52 4.87
C ILE A 121 -6.60 -2.78 3.66
N ALA A 122 -5.84 -1.83 3.13
CA ALA A 122 -6.23 -1.10 1.94
C ALA A 122 -5.15 -1.22 0.86
N PHE A 123 -5.53 -1.77 -0.28
CA PHE A 123 -4.74 -1.74 -1.50
C PHE A 123 -5.24 -0.60 -2.41
N LEU A 124 -4.30 0.14 -2.99
CA LEU A 124 -4.57 1.15 -4.00
C LEU A 124 -3.67 0.88 -5.21
N SER A 125 -4.26 0.87 -6.39
CA SER A 125 -3.51 0.71 -7.64
C SER A 125 -3.64 1.98 -8.47
N PHE A 126 -2.50 2.55 -8.82
CA PHE A 126 -2.37 3.78 -9.60
C PHE A 126 -1.67 3.50 -10.93
N PRO A 127 -1.93 4.27 -11.99
CA PRO A 127 -1.07 4.29 -13.15
C PRO A 127 0.38 4.63 -12.74
N LYS A 128 1.34 4.07 -13.45
CA LYS A 128 2.75 4.43 -13.25
C LYS A 128 2.97 5.89 -13.68
N PRO A 129 3.59 6.72 -12.82
CA PRO A 129 3.94 8.09 -13.21
C PRO A 129 4.88 8.11 -14.42
N LYS A 130 4.61 9.01 -15.35
CA LYS A 130 5.54 9.28 -16.46
C LYS A 130 6.62 10.23 -15.95
N PHE A 131 7.84 9.75 -15.84
CA PHE A 131 9.00 10.60 -15.55
C PHE A 131 9.63 11.09 -16.86
N ASN A 132 10.16 12.32 -16.83
CA ASN A 132 10.99 12.80 -17.93
C ASN A 132 12.27 11.94 -18.00
N PRO A 133 12.57 11.27 -19.13
CA PRO A 133 13.78 10.45 -19.26
C PRO A 133 15.08 11.22 -18.93
N LEU A 134 15.13 12.52 -19.20
CA LEU A 134 16.28 13.37 -18.89
C LEU A 134 16.64 13.41 -17.40
N VAL A 135 15.70 13.10 -16.51
CA VAL A 135 15.98 12.98 -15.07
C VAL A 135 17.02 11.89 -14.77
N TYR A 136 17.10 10.85 -15.61
CA TYR A 136 18.08 9.76 -15.45
C TYR A 136 19.45 10.11 -16.04
N GLU A 137 19.51 11.07 -16.97
CA GLU A 137 20.74 11.56 -17.59
C GLU A 137 21.30 12.76 -16.83
N ASP A 138 20.46 13.75 -16.56
CA ASP A 138 20.83 15.02 -15.93
C ASP A 138 20.79 15.00 -14.41
N GLY A 139 20.14 13.97 -13.82
CA GLY A 139 19.91 13.88 -12.39
C GLY A 139 18.82 14.83 -11.89
N VAL A 140 18.75 15.00 -10.57
CA VAL A 140 17.79 15.88 -9.89
C VAL A 140 18.50 16.83 -8.94
N LYS A 141 17.98 18.06 -8.82
CA LYS A 141 18.47 19.03 -7.84
C LYS A 141 18.04 18.63 -6.45
N VAL A 142 18.95 18.47 -5.52
CA VAL A 142 18.70 18.18 -4.12
C VAL A 142 19.18 19.31 -3.22
N ARG A 143 18.59 19.42 -2.03
CA ARG A 143 19.05 20.34 -0.99
C ARG A 143 18.98 19.66 0.37
N PHE A 144 19.88 20.04 1.26
CA PHE A 144 19.79 19.63 2.67
C PHE A 144 18.69 20.42 3.38
N CYS A 145 17.79 19.72 4.09
CA CYS A 145 16.80 20.36 4.93
C CYS A 145 17.47 20.98 6.15
N LYS A 146 17.04 22.19 6.54
CA LYS A 146 17.50 22.82 7.78
C LYS A 146 16.99 22.08 9.02
N ASN A 147 15.76 21.56 8.94
CA ASN A 147 15.17 20.76 10.02
C ASN A 147 15.68 19.32 9.93
N LYS A 148 16.17 18.81 11.05
CA LYS A 148 16.62 17.42 11.17
C LYS A 148 15.44 16.54 11.61
N LEU A 149 15.31 15.36 11.01
CA LEU A 149 14.43 14.32 11.55
C LEU A 149 15.07 13.76 12.82
N TYR A 150 14.25 13.47 13.83
CA TYR A 150 14.75 12.81 15.04
C TYR A 150 15.28 11.41 14.69
N SER A 151 16.47 11.08 15.20
CA SER A 151 17.19 9.83 14.94
C SER A 151 16.50 8.55 15.47
N HIS A 152 15.40 8.72 16.21
CA HIS A 152 14.67 7.60 16.82
C HIS A 152 13.45 7.12 16.01
N ASN A 153 13.19 7.68 14.84
CA ASN A 153 12.19 7.10 13.93
C ASN A 153 12.69 5.75 13.42
N ARG A 154 12.17 4.69 14.00
CA ARG A 154 12.49 3.29 13.63
C ARG A 154 11.63 2.74 12.49
N LEU A 155 10.74 3.56 11.90
CA LEU A 155 9.88 3.22 10.77
C LEU A 155 10.38 3.89 9.50
#